data_73b12853bfd42ad85f42b6773ec5470b
#
_entry.id   73b12853bfd42ad85f42b6773ec5470b
#
_cell.length_a   1.000
_cell.length_b   1.000
_cell.length_c   1.000
_cell.angle_alpha   90.00
_cell.angle_beta   90.00
_cell.angle_gamma   90.00
#
_symmetry.space_group_name_H-M   'P 1'
#
loop_
_entity.id
_entity.type
_entity.pdbx_description
1 polymer ?
#
loop_
_entity_poly.entity_id
_entity_poly.type
_entity_poly.pdbx_seq_one_letter_code
_entity_poly.pdbx_strand_id
1 'polypeptide(L)'
;MNREMLMLIDAISREKNVERDVVLGAVESALASATKKLFKGEVDIRVSIDPDSGAYETFRRWLVVPDEAGLQNPDAEELFSDVAEDMPGIQVGDFIEKQIESVPIGRIGAMAAKQVILQRIRDAEREMLLNDFMSRGEKIFVGTVKRLDKGDVIVESGRVEGRLKRGEMIPKENFRSGDRVRALITEVDLTLRGAPILLSRSSPDFMIELFRQEVPEIEQGLLEIKTCARDPGSRAKIAVLSHDKRIDPIGTCVGVRGSRVNGVTNELAGERVDIVLWSEDPAQFVIGALAPANVVSIVVDEERHAMDVVVDEENLAIAIGRGGQNVRLASDLTGWKINIMTADESAQKQAEEADGIRKLFMAKLDVDQEIADILIEEGFTSLEEVAYVPLQEMLEIESFDEDTVSELRARAKDALLTMEIAKEESVETASQDLRDLDGLNTDLIAKLADAGVHTLDDLADLATDELTDITGQTAEEATALIMKAREHWFTGASDAQS
;
A
#
# COMPACT_ATOMS: atom_id res chain seq x y z
N MET A 1 -17.43 -52.19 -16.34
CA MET A 1 -16.50 -51.05 -16.43
C MET A 1 -17.14 -49.78 -15.87
N ASN A 2 -18.34 -49.34 -16.32
CA ASN A 2 -18.97 -48.11 -15.83
C ASN A 2 -19.34 -48.15 -14.33
N ARG A 3 -19.92 -49.23 -13.81
CA ARG A 3 -20.22 -49.41 -12.38
C ARG A 3 -18.99 -49.49 -11.50
N GLU A 4 -17.91 -50.09 -11.98
CA GLU A 4 -16.64 -50.16 -11.24
C GLU A 4 -16.01 -48.76 -11.10
N MET A 5 -16.15 -47.91 -12.08
CA MET A 5 -15.69 -46.50 -12.04
C MET A 5 -16.46 -45.69 -10.99
N LEU A 6 -17.79 -45.80 -10.91
CA LEU A 6 -18.59 -45.14 -9.86
C LEU A 6 -18.22 -45.68 -8.46
N MET A 7 -18.03 -46.97 -8.28
CA MET A 7 -17.57 -47.55 -7.02
C MET A 7 -16.19 -47.01 -6.60
N LEU A 8 -15.30 -46.79 -7.58
CA LEU A 8 -13.99 -46.19 -7.31
C LEU A 8 -14.10 -44.74 -6.92
N ILE A 9 -14.97 -43.97 -7.60
CA ILE A 9 -15.27 -42.56 -7.26
C ILE A 9 -15.81 -42.45 -5.82
N ASP A 10 -16.79 -43.30 -5.47
CA ASP A 10 -17.38 -43.32 -4.13
C ASP A 10 -16.36 -43.76 -3.06
N ALA A 11 -15.49 -44.71 -3.36
CA ALA A 11 -14.42 -45.17 -2.46
C ALA A 11 -13.41 -44.03 -2.20
N ILE A 12 -12.98 -43.34 -3.24
CA ILE A 12 -12.03 -42.21 -3.16
C ILE A 12 -12.66 -41.03 -2.40
N SER A 13 -13.94 -40.70 -2.69
CA SER A 13 -14.67 -39.63 -2.00
C SER A 13 -14.70 -39.86 -0.48
N ARG A 14 -15.01 -41.13 -0.06
CA ARG A 14 -15.03 -41.48 1.36
C ARG A 14 -13.63 -41.52 2.00
N GLU A 15 -12.65 -42.11 1.30
CA GLU A 15 -11.28 -42.21 1.82
C GLU A 15 -10.61 -40.86 2.01
N LYS A 16 -10.91 -39.91 1.10
CA LYS A 16 -10.29 -38.59 1.05
C LYS A 16 -11.14 -37.47 1.68
N ASN A 17 -12.38 -37.82 2.06
CA ASN A 17 -13.36 -36.86 2.61
C ASN A 17 -13.59 -35.65 1.69
N VAL A 18 -13.69 -35.91 0.39
CA VAL A 18 -13.92 -34.90 -0.67
C VAL A 18 -15.29 -35.18 -1.29
N GLU A 19 -16.01 -34.12 -1.68
CA GLU A 19 -17.31 -34.26 -2.33
C GLU A 19 -17.23 -35.11 -3.59
N ARG A 20 -18.27 -35.91 -3.82
CA ARG A 20 -18.36 -36.84 -4.94
C ARG A 20 -18.21 -36.16 -6.30
N ASP A 21 -18.79 -34.95 -6.43
CA ASP A 21 -18.75 -34.16 -7.66
C ASP A 21 -17.36 -33.68 -7.99
N VAL A 22 -16.54 -33.37 -7.00
CA VAL A 22 -15.13 -32.99 -7.18
C VAL A 22 -14.32 -34.17 -7.70
N VAL A 23 -14.56 -35.37 -7.18
CA VAL A 23 -13.90 -36.59 -7.67
C VAL A 23 -14.36 -36.95 -9.08
N LEU A 24 -15.65 -36.76 -9.37
CA LEU A 24 -16.21 -36.97 -10.70
C LEU A 24 -15.56 -36.02 -11.71
N GLY A 25 -15.53 -34.70 -11.43
CA GLY A 25 -14.85 -33.71 -12.29
C GLY A 25 -13.36 -33.95 -12.47
N ALA A 26 -12.67 -34.52 -11.45
CA ALA A 26 -11.28 -34.93 -11.56
C ALA A 26 -11.11 -36.10 -12.55
N VAL A 27 -12.03 -37.05 -12.53
CA VAL A 27 -12.03 -38.18 -13.48
C VAL A 27 -12.32 -37.71 -14.90
N GLU A 28 -13.31 -36.82 -15.08
CA GLU A 28 -13.63 -36.20 -16.36
C GLU A 28 -12.41 -35.45 -16.95
N SER A 29 -11.74 -34.63 -16.15
CA SER A 29 -10.54 -33.88 -16.55
C SER A 29 -9.39 -34.80 -16.90
N ALA A 30 -9.25 -35.93 -16.19
CA ALA A 30 -8.25 -36.92 -16.45
C ALA A 30 -8.48 -37.65 -17.78
N LEU A 31 -9.72 -38.04 -18.05
CA LEU A 31 -10.15 -38.64 -19.30
C LEU A 31 -9.99 -37.67 -20.49
N ALA A 32 -10.35 -36.41 -20.31
CA ALA A 32 -10.15 -35.35 -21.30
C ALA A 32 -8.65 -35.19 -21.63
N SER A 33 -7.79 -35.10 -20.61
CA SER A 33 -6.34 -34.99 -20.78
C SER A 33 -5.72 -36.23 -21.46
N ALA A 34 -6.22 -37.43 -21.16
CA ALA A 34 -5.77 -38.66 -21.81
C ALA A 34 -6.20 -38.71 -23.29
N THR A 35 -7.43 -38.26 -23.58
CA THR A 35 -7.96 -38.19 -24.95
C THR A 35 -7.23 -37.13 -25.78
N LYS A 36 -6.95 -35.94 -25.20
CA LYS A 36 -6.18 -34.87 -25.84
C LYS A 36 -4.83 -35.36 -26.40
N LYS A 37 -4.14 -36.21 -25.65
CA LYS A 37 -2.82 -36.79 -26.06
C LYS A 37 -2.91 -37.67 -27.32
N LEU A 38 -4.07 -38.12 -27.72
CA LEU A 38 -4.26 -38.94 -28.92
C LEU A 38 -4.39 -38.10 -30.21
N PHE A 39 -4.63 -36.80 -30.05
CA PHE A 39 -4.70 -35.84 -31.16
C PHE A 39 -3.32 -35.21 -31.39
N LYS A 40 -3.01 -34.86 -32.63
CA LYS A 40 -1.74 -34.23 -33.02
C LYS A 40 -1.68 -32.73 -32.87
N GLY A 41 -2.80 -32.09 -32.48
CA GLY A 41 -2.92 -30.65 -32.29
C GLY A 41 -3.29 -30.27 -30.85
N GLU A 42 -3.34 -28.98 -30.56
CA GLU A 42 -3.79 -28.43 -29.28
C GLU A 42 -5.32 -28.35 -29.20
N VAL A 43 -5.99 -29.48 -29.33
CA VAL A 43 -7.45 -29.59 -29.26
C VAL A 43 -7.95 -29.40 -27.85
N ASP A 44 -9.15 -28.82 -27.68
CA ASP A 44 -9.86 -28.81 -26.40
C ASP A 44 -10.89 -29.94 -26.35
N ILE A 45 -10.82 -30.75 -25.27
CA ILE A 45 -11.68 -31.93 -25.09
C ILE A 45 -12.39 -31.82 -23.75
N ARG A 46 -13.69 -32.05 -23.77
CA ARG A 46 -14.52 -32.20 -22.56
C ARG A 46 -15.05 -33.63 -22.52
N VAL A 47 -14.97 -34.22 -21.33
CA VAL A 47 -15.63 -35.53 -21.04
C VAL A 47 -16.71 -35.25 -20.00
N SER A 48 -17.87 -35.82 -20.20
CA SER A 48 -19.00 -35.77 -19.27
C SER A 48 -19.33 -37.22 -18.85
N ILE A 49 -19.40 -37.46 -17.53
CA ILE A 49 -19.74 -38.73 -16.93
C ILE A 49 -21.11 -38.65 -16.32
N ASP A 50 -22.00 -39.53 -16.71
CA ASP A 50 -23.31 -39.66 -16.09
C ASP A 50 -23.15 -40.18 -14.63
N PRO A 51 -23.56 -39.43 -13.61
CA PRO A 51 -23.39 -39.80 -12.21
C PRO A 51 -24.16 -41.04 -11.78
N ASP A 52 -25.20 -41.44 -12.50
CA ASP A 52 -26.03 -42.60 -12.19
C ASP A 52 -25.60 -43.89 -12.87
N SER A 53 -25.27 -43.81 -14.15
CA SER A 53 -24.89 -44.96 -14.96
C SER A 53 -23.38 -45.18 -15.05
N GLY A 54 -22.57 -44.14 -14.83
CA GLY A 54 -21.13 -44.16 -15.07
C GLY A 54 -20.74 -44.22 -16.55
N ALA A 55 -21.70 -44.00 -17.44
CA ALA A 55 -21.41 -43.84 -18.85
C ALA A 55 -20.73 -42.51 -19.12
N TYR A 56 -19.81 -42.42 -20.04
CA TYR A 56 -19.16 -41.18 -20.36
C TYR A 56 -19.22 -40.86 -21.84
N GLU A 57 -19.36 -39.59 -22.14
CA GLU A 57 -19.39 -39.03 -23.48
C GLU A 57 -18.21 -38.09 -23.65
N THR A 58 -17.65 -38.02 -24.86
CA THR A 58 -16.49 -37.19 -25.15
C THR A 58 -16.86 -36.18 -26.21
N PHE A 59 -16.54 -34.91 -25.93
CA PHE A 59 -16.83 -33.77 -26.81
C PHE A 59 -15.52 -33.07 -27.17
N ARG A 60 -15.35 -32.72 -28.42
CA ARG A 60 -14.34 -31.75 -28.86
C ARG A 60 -14.98 -30.39 -28.80
N ARG A 61 -14.26 -29.42 -28.28
CA ARG A 61 -14.73 -28.05 -28.09
C ARG A 61 -13.88 -27.07 -28.88
N TRP A 62 -14.52 -25.99 -29.31
CA TRP A 62 -13.90 -24.81 -29.88
C TRP A 62 -14.44 -23.60 -29.16
N LEU A 63 -13.55 -22.72 -28.71
CA LEU A 63 -13.90 -21.43 -28.10
C LEU A 63 -14.22 -20.44 -29.22
N VAL A 64 -15.37 -19.77 -29.14
CA VAL A 64 -15.74 -18.70 -30.06
C VAL A 64 -14.98 -17.45 -29.70
N VAL A 65 -14.09 -17.00 -30.58
CA VAL A 65 -13.28 -15.79 -30.37
C VAL A 65 -13.76 -14.64 -31.26
N PRO A 66 -13.56 -13.37 -30.86
CA PRO A 66 -13.93 -12.24 -31.70
C PRO A 66 -13.05 -12.19 -32.96
N ASP A 67 -13.64 -11.76 -34.08
CA ASP A 67 -12.95 -11.69 -35.38
C ASP A 67 -11.69 -10.80 -35.35
N GLU A 68 -11.73 -9.73 -34.53
CA GLU A 68 -10.62 -8.79 -34.34
C GLU A 68 -9.38 -9.45 -33.68
N ALA A 69 -9.57 -10.46 -32.85
CA ALA A 69 -8.48 -11.15 -32.17
C ALA A 69 -7.76 -12.18 -33.03
N GLY A 70 -8.42 -12.65 -34.12
CA GLY A 70 -7.93 -13.73 -34.97
C GLY A 70 -7.82 -15.08 -34.23
N LEU A 71 -7.56 -16.16 -34.97
CA LEU A 71 -7.35 -17.49 -34.41
C LEU A 71 -5.93 -17.62 -33.87
N GLN A 72 -5.77 -17.75 -32.55
CA GLN A 72 -4.48 -18.09 -31.92
C GLN A 72 -4.22 -19.60 -31.96
N ASN A 73 -5.28 -20.41 -31.83
CA ASN A 73 -5.21 -21.86 -31.91
C ASN A 73 -6.34 -22.42 -32.80
N PRO A 74 -6.11 -22.64 -34.10
CA PRO A 74 -7.13 -23.12 -35.03
C PRO A 74 -7.72 -24.50 -34.68
N ASP A 75 -7.06 -25.27 -33.83
CA ASP A 75 -7.54 -26.60 -33.40
C ASP A 75 -8.56 -26.52 -32.24
N ALA A 76 -8.60 -25.39 -31.50
CA ALA A 76 -9.44 -25.20 -30.31
C ALA A 76 -10.25 -23.87 -30.32
N GLU A 77 -10.12 -23.04 -31.36
CA GLU A 77 -10.81 -21.75 -31.50
C GLU A 77 -11.54 -21.69 -32.82
N GLU A 78 -12.63 -20.92 -32.89
CA GLU A 78 -13.38 -20.64 -34.09
C GLU A 78 -13.83 -19.16 -34.09
N LEU A 79 -13.83 -18.50 -35.25
CA LEU A 79 -14.22 -17.10 -35.35
C LEU A 79 -15.74 -16.95 -35.21
N PHE A 80 -16.14 -15.87 -34.56
CA PHE A 80 -17.57 -15.57 -34.36
C PHE A 80 -18.31 -15.45 -35.69
N SER A 81 -17.73 -14.82 -36.74
CA SER A 81 -18.29 -14.69 -38.06
C SER A 81 -18.58 -16.02 -38.74
N ASP A 82 -17.70 -17.02 -38.54
CA ASP A 82 -17.83 -18.33 -39.21
C ASP A 82 -18.96 -19.19 -38.60
N VAL A 83 -19.34 -18.90 -37.34
CA VAL A 83 -20.29 -19.71 -36.56
C VAL A 83 -21.66 -19.05 -36.41
N ALA A 84 -21.72 -17.71 -36.45
CA ALA A 84 -22.96 -16.93 -36.21
C ALA A 84 -24.10 -17.27 -37.21
N GLU A 85 -23.76 -17.69 -38.43
CA GLU A 85 -24.75 -18.09 -39.44
C GLU A 85 -25.38 -19.46 -39.13
N ASP A 86 -24.57 -20.40 -38.61
CA ASP A 86 -25.00 -21.78 -38.35
C ASP A 86 -25.65 -21.95 -36.97
N MET A 87 -25.29 -21.10 -35.98
CA MET A 87 -25.79 -21.16 -34.61
C MET A 87 -26.33 -19.80 -34.12
N PRO A 88 -27.58 -19.46 -34.45
CA PRO A 88 -28.17 -18.18 -34.05
C PRO A 88 -28.33 -18.11 -32.53
N GLY A 89 -27.64 -17.14 -31.91
CA GLY A 89 -27.64 -16.89 -30.44
C GLY A 89 -26.36 -17.22 -29.71
N ILE A 90 -25.35 -17.74 -30.41
CA ILE A 90 -24.01 -17.95 -29.85
C ILE A 90 -23.33 -16.60 -29.60
N GLN A 91 -22.54 -16.50 -28.53
CA GLN A 91 -21.82 -15.29 -28.16
C GLN A 91 -20.29 -15.58 -28.12
N VAL A 92 -19.50 -14.50 -28.25
CA VAL A 92 -18.06 -14.59 -28.07
C VAL A 92 -17.78 -15.05 -26.64
N GLY A 93 -16.95 -16.07 -26.50
CA GLY A 93 -16.66 -16.73 -25.23
C GLY A 93 -17.45 -18.03 -24.98
N ASP A 94 -18.44 -18.34 -25.83
CA ASP A 94 -19.15 -19.61 -25.78
C ASP A 94 -18.32 -20.74 -26.40
N PHE A 95 -18.68 -21.98 -26.09
CA PHE A 95 -18.04 -23.17 -26.65
C PHE A 95 -18.97 -23.89 -27.62
N ILE A 96 -18.41 -24.24 -28.77
CA ILE A 96 -19.06 -25.18 -29.70
C ILE A 96 -18.62 -26.57 -29.35
N GLU A 97 -19.56 -27.48 -29.15
CA GLU A 97 -19.25 -28.84 -28.76
C GLU A 97 -19.68 -29.83 -29.85
N LYS A 98 -18.80 -30.73 -30.23
CA LYS A 98 -19.11 -31.82 -31.14
C LYS A 98 -18.76 -33.16 -30.48
N GLN A 99 -19.74 -34.00 -30.32
CA GLN A 99 -19.53 -35.37 -29.79
C GLN A 99 -18.61 -36.16 -30.72
N ILE A 100 -17.59 -36.78 -30.12
CA ILE A 100 -16.64 -37.65 -30.80
C ILE A 100 -16.71 -39.05 -30.20
N GLU A 101 -16.24 -40.03 -30.95
CA GLU A 101 -16.20 -41.41 -30.46
C GLU A 101 -15.26 -41.52 -29.24
N SER A 102 -15.81 -42.07 -28.14
CA SER A 102 -15.07 -42.24 -26.90
C SER A 102 -14.01 -43.31 -27.06
N VAL A 103 -12.75 -42.92 -26.93
CA VAL A 103 -11.61 -43.80 -27.16
C VAL A 103 -11.37 -44.71 -25.94
N PRO A 104 -11.22 -46.04 -26.12
CA PRO A 104 -10.91 -46.91 -25.00
C PRO A 104 -9.53 -46.57 -24.41
N ILE A 105 -9.51 -46.33 -23.09
CA ILE A 105 -8.33 -45.88 -22.37
C ILE A 105 -7.34 -47.03 -22.24
N GLY A 106 -6.23 -46.95 -22.98
CA GLY A 106 -5.12 -47.87 -22.82
C GLY A 106 -4.33 -47.68 -21.52
N ARG A 107 -3.35 -48.52 -21.21
CA ARG A 107 -2.53 -48.47 -19.96
C ARG A 107 -1.88 -47.09 -19.73
N ILE A 108 -1.39 -46.45 -20.80
CA ILE A 108 -0.73 -45.13 -20.70
C ILE A 108 -1.76 -44.06 -20.32
N GLY A 109 -2.95 -44.06 -20.93
CA GLY A 109 -4.03 -43.16 -20.57
C GLY A 109 -4.52 -43.36 -19.14
N ALA A 110 -4.62 -44.62 -18.67
CA ALA A 110 -5.02 -44.94 -17.30
C ALA A 110 -3.99 -44.42 -16.27
N MET A 111 -2.69 -44.47 -16.56
CA MET A 111 -1.65 -43.90 -15.68
C MET A 111 -1.71 -42.36 -15.63
N ALA A 112 -1.88 -41.71 -16.78
CA ALA A 112 -2.02 -40.27 -16.86
C ALA A 112 -3.29 -39.81 -16.14
N ALA A 113 -4.41 -40.50 -16.35
CA ALA A 113 -5.67 -40.24 -15.65
C ALA A 113 -5.51 -40.34 -14.12
N LYS A 114 -4.88 -41.43 -13.64
CA LYS A 114 -4.60 -41.60 -12.21
C LYS A 114 -3.81 -40.40 -11.62
N GLN A 115 -2.81 -39.92 -12.34
CA GLN A 115 -2.00 -38.80 -11.89
C GLN A 115 -2.80 -37.50 -11.81
N VAL A 116 -3.64 -37.22 -12.81
CA VAL A 116 -4.52 -36.02 -12.82
C VAL A 116 -5.57 -36.13 -11.71
N ILE A 117 -6.20 -37.28 -11.53
CA ILE A 117 -7.15 -37.53 -10.44
C ILE A 117 -6.52 -37.24 -9.08
N LEU A 118 -5.35 -37.87 -8.82
CA LEU A 118 -4.65 -37.65 -7.56
C LEU A 118 -4.20 -36.19 -7.35
N GLN A 119 -3.90 -35.49 -8.43
CA GLN A 119 -3.57 -34.04 -8.32
C GLN A 119 -4.80 -33.21 -7.97
N ARG A 120 -5.92 -33.41 -8.69
CA ARG A 120 -7.16 -32.68 -8.43
C ARG A 120 -7.72 -32.93 -7.03
N ILE A 121 -7.66 -34.18 -6.57
CA ILE A 121 -8.10 -34.53 -5.21
C ILE A 121 -7.20 -33.84 -4.18
N ARG A 122 -5.88 -33.81 -4.39
CA ARG A 122 -4.97 -33.08 -3.50
C ARG A 122 -5.23 -31.58 -3.48
N ASP A 123 -5.55 -31.00 -4.63
CA ASP A 123 -5.87 -29.59 -4.73
C ASP A 123 -7.19 -29.27 -3.97
N ALA A 124 -8.21 -30.12 -4.13
CA ALA A 124 -9.49 -29.98 -3.42
C ALA A 124 -9.37 -30.22 -1.90
N GLU A 125 -8.61 -31.25 -1.47
CA GLU A 125 -8.29 -31.47 -0.05
C GLU A 125 -7.61 -30.24 0.57
N ARG A 126 -6.68 -29.65 -0.19
CA ARG A 126 -5.92 -28.48 0.23
C ARG A 126 -6.82 -27.24 0.35
N GLU A 127 -7.70 -27.01 -0.61
CA GLU A 127 -8.66 -25.93 -0.60
C GLU A 127 -9.63 -26.05 0.59
N MET A 128 -10.16 -27.25 0.82
CA MET A 128 -11.05 -27.53 1.96
C MET A 128 -10.36 -27.29 3.31
N LEU A 129 -9.11 -27.77 3.47
CA LEU A 129 -8.34 -27.55 4.70
C LEU A 129 -8.02 -26.07 4.91
N LEU A 130 -7.77 -25.33 3.84
CA LEU A 130 -7.51 -23.91 3.89
C LEU A 130 -8.78 -23.13 4.28
N ASN A 131 -9.92 -23.47 3.67
CA ASN A 131 -11.20 -22.86 3.99
C ASN A 131 -11.61 -23.13 5.47
N ASP A 132 -11.40 -24.34 5.96
CA ASP A 132 -11.61 -24.67 7.39
C ASP A 132 -10.68 -23.86 8.30
N PHE A 133 -9.41 -23.71 7.92
CA PHE A 133 -8.45 -22.89 8.66
C PHE A 133 -8.87 -21.41 8.67
N MET A 134 -9.23 -20.85 7.52
CA MET A 134 -9.66 -19.45 7.41
C MET A 134 -10.99 -19.16 8.12
N SER A 135 -11.90 -20.14 8.19
CA SER A 135 -13.19 -19.99 8.87
C SER A 135 -13.05 -19.76 10.38
N ARG A 136 -11.90 -20.10 10.96
CA ARG A 136 -11.62 -19.85 12.39
C ARG A 136 -11.35 -18.38 12.69
N GLY A 137 -11.09 -17.56 11.67
CA GLY A 137 -10.84 -16.13 11.83
C GLY A 137 -9.53 -15.78 12.56
N GLU A 138 -8.62 -16.75 12.72
CA GLU A 138 -7.31 -16.54 13.34
C GLU A 138 -6.44 -15.68 12.43
N LYS A 139 -5.97 -14.54 12.93
CA LYS A 139 -5.06 -13.67 12.18
C LYS A 139 -3.59 -14.06 12.33
N ILE A 140 -3.26 -14.73 13.44
CA ILE A 140 -1.90 -15.22 13.71
C ILE A 140 -1.80 -16.69 13.35
N PHE A 141 -0.91 -16.99 12.41
CA PHE A 141 -0.51 -18.35 12.05
C PHE A 141 0.51 -18.87 13.06
N VAL A 142 0.19 -19.97 13.71
CA VAL A 142 1.09 -20.64 14.66
C VAL A 142 1.47 -22.01 14.09
N GLY A 143 2.75 -22.22 13.89
CA GLY A 143 3.22 -23.47 13.31
C GLY A 143 4.68 -23.78 13.63
N THR A 144 5.21 -24.81 12.99
CA THR A 144 6.62 -25.19 13.06
C THR A 144 7.29 -25.07 11.69
N VAL A 145 8.55 -24.67 11.68
CA VAL A 145 9.35 -24.59 10.44
C VAL A 145 9.53 -25.98 9.87
N LYS A 146 8.97 -26.20 8.68
CA LYS A 146 9.10 -27.45 7.95
C LYS A 146 10.41 -27.52 7.18
N ARG A 147 10.71 -26.46 6.42
CA ARG A 147 11.93 -26.33 5.61
C ARG A 147 12.23 -24.88 5.29
N LEU A 148 13.45 -24.65 4.85
CA LEU A 148 13.88 -23.39 4.23
C LEU A 148 13.92 -23.56 2.71
N ASP A 149 13.37 -22.61 1.97
CA ASP A 149 13.32 -22.64 0.50
C ASP A 149 13.80 -21.30 -0.07
N LYS A 150 15.00 -21.28 -0.63
CA LYS A 150 15.62 -20.07 -1.24
C LYS A 150 15.68 -18.83 -0.33
N GLY A 151 15.74 -19.06 0.96
CA GLY A 151 15.77 -17.99 1.97
C GLY A 151 14.41 -17.70 2.61
N ASP A 152 13.32 -18.18 2.06
CA ASP A 152 11.99 -18.15 2.67
C ASP A 152 11.85 -19.30 3.69
N VAL A 153 11.00 -19.09 4.68
CA VAL A 153 10.68 -20.09 5.70
C VAL A 153 9.29 -20.65 5.42
N ILE A 154 9.21 -21.98 5.24
CA ILE A 154 7.93 -22.68 5.11
C ILE A 154 7.53 -23.20 6.47
N VAL A 155 6.41 -22.70 6.97
CA VAL A 155 5.84 -23.01 8.29
C VAL A 155 4.63 -23.89 8.11
N GLU A 156 4.53 -24.96 8.90
CA GLU A 156 3.43 -25.93 8.86
C GLU A 156 2.58 -25.83 10.14
N SER A 157 1.28 -25.68 9.98
CA SER A 157 0.28 -25.77 11.06
C SER A 157 -0.73 -26.86 10.73
N GLY A 158 -0.57 -28.02 11.36
CA GLY A 158 -1.35 -29.20 11.01
C GLY A 158 -1.06 -29.66 9.58
N ARG A 159 -2.02 -29.46 8.67
CA ARG A 159 -1.87 -29.82 7.25
C ARG A 159 -1.75 -28.61 6.31
N VAL A 160 -1.77 -27.40 6.89
CA VAL A 160 -1.71 -26.14 6.13
C VAL A 160 -0.29 -25.60 6.19
N GLU A 161 0.22 -25.13 5.06
CA GLU A 161 1.54 -24.53 4.95
C GLU A 161 1.42 -23.03 4.70
N GLY A 162 2.20 -22.24 5.46
CA GLY A 162 2.39 -20.81 5.25
C GLY A 162 3.83 -20.50 4.80
N ARG A 163 4.00 -19.46 4.00
CA ARG A 163 5.29 -18.97 3.52
C ARG A 163 5.61 -17.63 4.18
N LEU A 164 6.69 -17.60 4.94
CA LEU A 164 7.28 -16.39 5.47
C LEU A 164 8.46 -16.00 4.57
N LYS A 165 8.26 -14.96 3.75
CA LYS A 165 9.31 -14.45 2.85
C LYS A 165 10.46 -13.86 3.66
N ARG A 166 11.67 -13.89 3.11
CA ARG A 166 12.86 -13.34 3.77
C ARG A 166 12.72 -11.85 4.13
N GLY A 167 12.08 -11.05 3.28
CA GLY A 167 11.82 -9.62 3.54
C GLY A 167 10.79 -9.36 4.65
N GLU A 168 9.96 -10.38 4.97
CA GLU A 168 8.93 -10.33 6.00
C GLU A 168 9.38 -10.92 7.34
N MET A 169 10.65 -11.30 7.45
CA MET A 169 11.28 -11.76 8.68
C MET A 169 11.86 -10.58 9.45
N ILE A 170 11.98 -10.72 10.76
CA ILE A 170 12.72 -9.76 11.57
C ILE A 170 14.23 -9.95 11.30
N PRO A 171 14.99 -8.88 11.03
CA PRO A 171 16.40 -8.98 10.57
C PRO A 171 17.34 -9.81 11.45
N LYS A 172 17.01 -9.94 12.75
CA LYS A 172 17.84 -10.69 13.73
C LYS A 172 17.47 -12.16 13.88
N GLU A 173 16.40 -12.61 13.21
CA GLU A 173 15.90 -13.97 13.35
C GLU A 173 16.58 -14.91 12.38
N ASN A 174 16.89 -16.11 12.89
CA ASN A 174 17.42 -17.22 12.11
C ASN A 174 16.63 -18.48 12.48
N PHE A 175 15.69 -18.85 11.64
CA PHE A 175 14.88 -20.05 11.85
C PHE A 175 15.57 -21.32 11.34
N ARG A 176 15.33 -22.41 12.07
CA ARG A 176 15.75 -23.76 11.70
C ARG A 176 14.53 -24.67 11.58
N SER A 177 14.69 -25.75 10.85
CA SER A 177 13.63 -26.78 10.77
C SER A 177 13.31 -27.29 12.20
N GLY A 178 12.02 -27.32 12.52
CA GLY A 178 11.50 -27.67 13.84
C GLY A 178 11.27 -26.51 14.81
N ASP A 179 11.73 -25.30 14.49
CA ASP A 179 11.49 -24.13 15.33
C ASP A 179 9.99 -23.74 15.28
N ARG A 180 9.45 -23.29 16.41
CA ARG A 180 8.09 -22.77 16.48
C ARG A 180 8.08 -21.32 16.02
N VAL A 181 7.12 -20.99 15.15
CA VAL A 181 6.95 -19.65 14.57
C VAL A 181 5.51 -19.19 14.74
N ARG A 182 5.35 -17.94 15.15
CA ARG A 182 4.10 -17.18 15.11
C ARG A 182 4.27 -16.06 14.09
N ALA A 183 3.33 -15.87 13.19
CA ALA A 183 3.38 -14.82 12.19
C ALA A 183 1.97 -14.34 11.83
N LEU A 184 1.86 -13.10 11.36
CA LEU A 184 0.60 -12.57 10.86
C LEU A 184 0.29 -13.19 9.49
N ILE A 185 -0.97 -13.54 9.26
CA ILE A 185 -1.48 -13.89 7.94
C ILE A 185 -1.75 -12.58 7.20
N THR A 186 -0.99 -12.32 6.14
CA THR A 186 -1.16 -11.11 5.32
C THR A 186 -2.08 -11.34 4.13
N GLU A 187 -1.92 -12.49 3.48
CA GLU A 187 -2.64 -12.80 2.25
C GLU A 187 -2.77 -14.32 2.09
N VAL A 188 -3.80 -14.75 1.38
CA VAL A 188 -4.00 -16.15 0.98
C VAL A 188 -4.08 -16.23 -0.53
N ASP A 189 -3.04 -16.78 -1.14
CA ASP A 189 -2.92 -16.95 -2.59
C ASP A 189 -3.05 -18.43 -2.98
N LEU A 190 -4.22 -18.77 -3.49
CA LEU A 190 -4.57 -20.12 -3.94
C LEU A 190 -3.81 -20.55 -5.21
N THR A 191 -3.28 -19.59 -5.96
CA THR A 191 -2.55 -19.88 -7.21
C THR A 191 -1.14 -20.41 -6.95
N LEU A 192 -0.60 -20.11 -5.76
CA LEU A 192 0.73 -20.57 -5.37
C LEU A 192 0.75 -22.09 -5.16
N ARG A 193 1.60 -22.78 -5.93
CA ARG A 193 1.91 -24.18 -5.71
C ARG A 193 2.79 -24.32 -4.46
N GLY A 194 2.27 -24.93 -3.39
CA GLY A 194 3.00 -25.16 -2.14
C GLY A 194 2.32 -24.46 -0.94
N ALA A 195 2.92 -23.44 -0.35
CA ALA A 195 2.40 -22.72 0.81
C ALA A 195 1.54 -21.51 0.36
N PRO A 196 0.19 -21.61 0.42
CA PRO A 196 -0.71 -20.59 -0.09
C PRO A 196 -0.88 -19.39 0.85
N ILE A 197 -0.55 -19.55 2.13
CA ILE A 197 -0.70 -18.49 3.13
C ILE A 197 0.59 -17.70 3.17
N LEU A 198 0.51 -16.40 2.88
CA LEU A 198 1.63 -15.47 3.04
C LEU A 198 1.66 -14.95 4.47
N LEU A 199 2.85 -14.95 5.04
CA LEU A 199 3.08 -14.64 6.45
C LEU A 199 4.02 -13.43 6.57
N SER A 200 3.79 -12.59 7.58
CA SER A 200 4.68 -11.51 7.95
C SER A 200 4.97 -11.51 9.46
N ARG A 201 6.21 -11.19 9.81
CA ARG A 201 6.65 -10.87 11.16
C ARG A 201 7.15 -9.42 11.27
N SER A 202 7.33 -8.74 10.13
CA SER A 202 7.75 -7.35 10.02
C SER A 202 6.60 -6.34 10.10
N SER A 203 5.38 -6.75 9.72
CA SER A 203 4.18 -5.89 9.70
C SER A 203 3.88 -5.28 11.08
N PRO A 204 3.47 -3.97 11.14
CA PRO A 204 2.90 -3.36 12.34
C PRO A 204 1.69 -4.10 12.89
N ASP A 205 0.83 -4.63 12.03
CA ASP A 205 -0.35 -5.38 12.43
C ASP A 205 -0.02 -6.66 13.22
N PHE A 206 1.14 -7.26 12.98
CA PHE A 206 1.60 -8.40 13.76
C PHE A 206 1.78 -8.01 15.23
N MET A 207 2.37 -6.85 15.50
CA MET A 207 2.51 -6.34 16.87
C MET A 207 1.15 -6.04 17.50
N ILE A 208 0.22 -5.42 16.77
CA ILE A 208 -1.13 -5.13 17.25
C ILE A 208 -1.85 -6.42 17.66
N GLU A 209 -1.78 -7.47 16.84
CA GLU A 209 -2.41 -8.77 17.16
C GLU A 209 -1.71 -9.47 18.33
N LEU A 210 -0.41 -9.31 18.51
CA LEU A 210 0.29 -9.82 19.70
C LEU A 210 -0.18 -9.09 20.96
N PHE A 211 -0.31 -7.76 20.94
CA PHE A 211 -0.87 -7.01 22.07
C PHE A 211 -2.31 -7.39 22.35
N ARG A 212 -3.13 -7.66 21.33
CA ARG A 212 -4.51 -8.12 21.51
C ARG A 212 -4.57 -9.46 22.26
N GLN A 213 -3.62 -10.36 22.02
CA GLN A 213 -3.53 -11.62 22.73
C GLN A 213 -3.01 -11.49 24.17
N GLU A 214 -2.06 -10.57 24.42
CA GLU A 214 -1.43 -10.37 25.72
C GLU A 214 -2.26 -9.44 26.65
N VAL A 215 -3.13 -8.59 26.09
CA VAL A 215 -3.91 -7.57 26.78
C VAL A 215 -5.39 -7.81 26.55
N PRO A 216 -6.06 -8.61 27.41
CA PRO A 216 -7.48 -8.95 27.22
C PRO A 216 -8.43 -7.75 27.18
N GLU A 217 -8.03 -6.63 27.77
CA GLU A 217 -8.79 -5.38 27.79
C GLU A 217 -8.95 -4.79 26.38
N ILE A 218 -8.06 -5.12 25.44
CA ILE A 218 -8.17 -4.74 24.03
C ILE A 218 -9.27 -5.56 23.35
N GLU A 219 -9.32 -6.88 23.62
CA GLU A 219 -10.35 -7.75 23.06
C GLU A 219 -11.75 -7.40 23.61
N GLN A 220 -11.81 -6.95 24.86
CA GLN A 220 -13.05 -6.50 25.52
C GLN A 220 -13.52 -5.11 25.03
N GLY A 221 -12.74 -4.42 24.19
CA GLY A 221 -13.06 -3.10 23.69
C GLY A 221 -12.88 -1.96 24.72
N LEU A 222 -12.22 -2.22 25.84
CA LEU A 222 -11.91 -1.21 26.86
C LEU A 222 -10.69 -0.37 26.48
N LEU A 223 -9.75 -0.97 25.77
CA LEU A 223 -8.56 -0.33 25.19
C LEU A 223 -8.56 -0.53 23.66
N GLU A 224 -8.03 0.44 22.95
CA GLU A 224 -7.87 0.39 21.51
C GLU A 224 -6.45 0.81 21.13
N ILE A 225 -5.79 0.04 20.26
CA ILE A 225 -4.54 0.48 19.62
C ILE A 225 -4.93 1.21 18.34
N LYS A 226 -4.66 2.51 18.27
CA LYS A 226 -5.01 3.38 17.14
C LYS A 226 -4.01 3.25 15.99
N THR A 227 -2.72 3.31 16.32
CA THR A 227 -1.63 3.26 15.33
C THR A 227 -0.43 2.53 15.91
N CYS A 228 0.42 2.04 15.01
CA CYS A 228 1.67 1.38 15.36
C CYS A 228 2.73 1.75 14.33
N ALA A 229 3.85 2.32 14.79
CA ALA A 229 5.04 2.55 13.99
C ALA A 229 6.14 1.58 14.43
N ARG A 230 6.82 0.94 13.48
CA ARG A 230 7.70 -0.17 13.78
C ARG A 230 8.98 -0.17 12.97
N ASP A 231 10.09 -0.38 13.64
CA ASP A 231 11.40 -0.68 13.07
C ASP A 231 11.76 -2.13 13.47
N PRO A 232 11.43 -3.12 12.62
CA PRO A 232 11.43 -4.53 13.00
C PRO A 232 12.76 -5.00 13.62
N GLY A 233 12.68 -5.62 14.80
CA GLY A 233 13.84 -6.12 15.55
C GLY A 233 14.67 -5.05 16.25
N SER A 234 14.25 -3.79 16.23
CA SER A 234 14.93 -2.68 16.90
C SER A 234 14.00 -2.01 17.92
N ARG A 235 13.05 -1.22 17.45
CA ARG A 235 12.15 -0.46 18.31
C ARG A 235 10.81 -0.24 17.61
N ALA A 236 9.75 -0.11 18.39
CA ALA A 236 8.42 0.26 17.91
C ALA A 236 7.74 1.21 18.88
N LYS A 237 6.74 1.91 18.37
CA LYS A 237 5.82 2.74 19.15
C LYS A 237 4.39 2.33 18.84
N ILE A 238 3.56 2.22 19.88
CA ILE A 238 2.11 1.97 19.74
C ILE A 238 1.33 3.08 20.40
N ALA A 239 0.28 3.56 19.76
CA ALA A 239 -0.63 4.55 20.33
C ALA A 239 -1.88 3.87 20.86
N VAL A 240 -2.16 4.05 22.13
CA VAL A 240 -3.24 3.39 22.86
C VAL A 240 -4.25 4.39 23.37
N LEU A 241 -5.53 4.13 23.11
CA LEU A 241 -6.67 4.89 23.63
C LEU A 241 -7.43 4.04 24.65
N SER A 242 -7.83 4.63 25.78
CA SER A 242 -8.77 4.02 26.73
C SER A 242 -10.17 4.60 26.54
N HIS A 243 -11.15 3.72 26.41
CA HIS A 243 -12.58 4.09 26.41
C HIS A 243 -13.15 4.21 27.82
N ASP A 244 -12.47 3.66 28.83
CA ASP A 244 -12.83 3.80 30.24
C ASP A 244 -11.80 4.66 31.00
N LYS A 245 -12.23 5.82 31.49
CA LYS A 245 -11.36 6.77 32.21
C LYS A 245 -10.71 6.22 33.49
N ARG A 246 -11.21 5.07 33.98
CA ARG A 246 -10.66 4.40 35.18
C ARG A 246 -9.47 3.50 34.88
N ILE A 247 -9.23 3.19 33.62
CA ILE A 247 -8.17 2.31 33.17
C ILE A 247 -6.99 3.15 32.70
N ASP A 248 -5.82 2.94 33.30
CA ASP A 248 -4.57 3.47 32.76
C ASP A 248 -4.15 2.63 31.53
N PRO A 249 -4.19 3.21 30.29
CA PRO A 249 -3.90 2.45 29.11
C PRO A 249 -2.44 2.02 29.03
N ILE A 250 -1.51 2.86 29.46
CA ILE A 250 -0.07 2.55 29.44
C ILE A 250 0.24 1.44 30.43
N GLY A 251 -0.19 1.60 31.69
CA GLY A 251 0.04 0.61 32.75
C GLY A 251 -0.59 -0.73 32.43
N THR A 252 -1.77 -0.75 31.82
CA THR A 252 -2.48 -1.98 31.42
C THR A 252 -1.72 -2.73 30.32
N CYS A 253 -1.20 -2.04 29.31
CA CYS A 253 -0.41 -2.64 28.24
C CYS A 253 0.97 -3.10 28.73
N VAL A 254 1.59 -2.38 29.65
CA VAL A 254 2.86 -2.79 30.28
C VAL A 254 2.67 -4.05 31.13
N GLY A 255 1.60 -4.07 31.92
CA GLY A 255 1.28 -5.17 32.82
C GLY A 255 2.16 -5.18 34.10
N VAL A 256 1.87 -6.10 35.01
CA VAL A 256 2.59 -6.19 36.29
C VAL A 256 4.06 -6.49 36.01
N ARG A 257 4.96 -5.58 36.47
CA ARG A 257 6.40 -5.66 36.24
C ARG A 257 6.81 -5.82 34.78
N GLY A 258 6.01 -5.30 33.85
CA GLY A 258 6.27 -5.39 32.42
C GLY A 258 5.95 -6.75 31.79
N SER A 259 5.19 -7.62 32.47
CA SER A 259 4.95 -8.99 32.00
C SER A 259 4.34 -9.06 30.61
N ARG A 260 3.36 -8.20 30.31
CA ARG A 260 2.66 -8.20 29.02
C ARG A 260 3.53 -7.66 27.90
N VAL A 261 4.13 -6.48 28.08
CA VAL A 261 5.02 -5.90 27.06
C VAL A 261 6.25 -6.76 26.82
N ASN A 262 6.79 -7.43 27.86
CA ASN A 262 7.90 -8.37 27.72
C ASN A 262 7.51 -9.62 26.95
N GLY A 263 6.26 -10.10 27.08
CA GLY A 263 5.72 -11.19 26.26
C GLY A 263 5.80 -10.86 24.77
N VAL A 264 5.34 -9.66 24.38
CA VAL A 264 5.44 -9.16 23.01
C VAL A 264 6.89 -8.96 22.57
N THR A 265 7.70 -8.28 23.39
CA THR A 265 9.13 -8.02 23.10
C THR A 265 9.91 -9.32 22.85
N ASN A 266 9.67 -10.35 23.65
CA ASN A 266 10.34 -11.64 23.49
C ASN A 266 9.94 -12.35 22.20
N GLU A 267 8.64 -12.28 21.82
CA GLU A 267 8.19 -12.82 20.56
C GLU A 267 8.83 -12.10 19.35
N LEU A 268 9.10 -10.81 19.47
CA LEU A 268 9.67 -9.95 18.43
C LEU A 268 11.21 -9.84 18.48
N ALA A 269 11.89 -10.90 18.89
CA ALA A 269 13.36 -10.97 18.93
C ALA A 269 14.04 -9.86 19.74
N GLY A 270 13.39 -9.38 20.82
CA GLY A 270 13.91 -8.35 21.71
C GLY A 270 13.64 -6.91 21.24
N GLU A 271 12.71 -6.70 20.33
CA GLU A 271 12.26 -5.39 19.87
C GLU A 271 11.66 -4.59 21.03
N ARG A 272 12.15 -3.38 21.26
CA ARG A 272 11.64 -2.52 22.33
C ARG A 272 10.35 -1.86 21.92
N VAL A 273 9.35 -1.84 22.79
CA VAL A 273 8.06 -1.22 22.51
C VAL A 273 7.81 -0.06 23.45
N ASP A 274 7.64 1.13 22.89
CA ASP A 274 7.20 2.33 23.60
C ASP A 274 5.67 2.43 23.47
N ILE A 275 4.99 2.58 24.60
CA ILE A 275 3.54 2.72 24.64
C ILE A 275 3.21 4.19 24.82
N VAL A 276 2.49 4.77 23.88
CA VAL A 276 2.14 6.19 23.82
C VAL A 276 0.63 6.35 24.01
N LEU A 277 0.23 7.36 24.79
CA LEU A 277 -1.17 7.71 24.91
C LEU A 277 -1.62 8.40 23.62
N TRP A 278 -2.67 7.89 23.00
CA TRP A 278 -3.28 8.54 21.85
C TRP A 278 -4.08 9.78 22.29
N SER A 279 -4.00 10.86 21.53
CA SER A 279 -4.74 12.10 21.75
C SER A 279 -5.35 12.60 20.44
N GLU A 280 -6.54 13.23 20.53
CA GLU A 280 -7.15 13.95 19.41
C GLU A 280 -6.40 15.24 19.09
N ASP A 281 -5.73 15.84 20.10
CA ASP A 281 -4.84 16.98 19.90
C ASP A 281 -3.50 16.48 19.32
N PRO A 282 -3.19 16.86 18.06
CA PRO A 282 -1.97 16.40 17.39
C PRO A 282 -0.69 16.83 18.13
N ALA A 283 -0.66 18.02 18.71
CA ALA A 283 0.51 18.51 19.44
C ALA A 283 0.78 17.66 20.68
N GLN A 284 -0.26 17.37 21.47
CA GLN A 284 -0.16 16.49 22.65
C GLN A 284 0.25 15.07 22.25
N PHE A 285 -0.23 14.57 21.11
CA PHE A 285 0.12 13.26 20.62
C PHE A 285 1.61 13.19 20.21
N VAL A 286 2.12 14.21 19.50
CA VAL A 286 3.54 14.29 19.13
C VAL A 286 4.43 14.41 20.37
N ILE A 287 4.05 15.21 21.39
CA ILE A 287 4.78 15.30 22.67
C ILE A 287 4.91 13.89 23.29
N GLY A 288 3.80 13.19 23.40
CA GLY A 288 3.79 11.81 23.91
C GLY A 288 4.64 10.85 23.09
N ALA A 289 4.59 10.97 21.76
CA ALA A 289 5.34 10.12 20.84
C ALA A 289 6.85 10.34 20.92
N LEU A 290 7.32 11.55 21.25
CA LEU A 290 8.76 11.85 21.39
C LEU A 290 9.36 11.42 22.74
N ALA A 291 8.54 10.96 23.68
CA ALA A 291 9.06 10.47 24.95
C ALA A 291 10.23 9.48 24.74
N PRO A 292 11.28 9.52 25.61
CA PRO A 292 11.38 10.23 26.88
C PRO A 292 11.97 11.66 26.80
N ALA A 293 12.08 12.27 25.62
CA ALA A 293 12.53 13.64 25.47
C ALA A 293 11.50 14.63 26.01
N ASN A 294 11.98 15.67 26.68
CA ASN A 294 11.12 16.77 27.11
C ASN A 294 11.02 17.81 25.99
N VAL A 295 9.79 18.15 25.63
CA VAL A 295 9.46 19.18 24.64
C VAL A 295 9.18 20.50 25.36
N VAL A 296 9.81 21.57 24.88
CA VAL A 296 9.63 22.94 25.43
C VAL A 296 8.43 23.62 24.76
N SER A 297 8.37 23.60 23.44
CA SER A 297 7.27 24.18 22.68
C SER A 297 7.10 23.45 21.34
N ILE A 298 5.92 23.60 20.75
CA ILE A 298 5.59 23.08 19.42
C ILE A 298 4.91 24.19 18.62
N VAL A 299 5.36 24.32 17.38
CA VAL A 299 4.69 25.13 16.36
C VAL A 299 4.07 24.19 15.34
N VAL A 300 2.77 24.30 15.12
CA VAL A 300 2.01 23.44 14.19
C VAL A 300 1.82 24.19 12.89
N ASP A 301 2.24 23.60 11.80
CA ASP A 301 1.99 24.05 10.43
C ASP A 301 0.98 23.08 9.79
N GLU A 302 -0.28 23.46 9.76
CA GLU A 302 -1.37 22.62 9.23
C GLU A 302 -1.30 22.49 7.70
N GLU A 303 -0.83 23.53 7.01
CA GLU A 303 -0.76 23.53 5.54
C GLU A 303 0.25 22.52 5.01
N ARG A 304 1.42 22.43 5.67
CA ARG A 304 2.49 21.50 5.32
C ARG A 304 2.39 20.18 6.04
N HIS A 305 1.38 20.04 6.91
CA HIS A 305 1.21 18.88 7.79
C HIS A 305 2.50 18.56 8.57
N ALA A 306 3.13 19.61 9.10
CA ALA A 306 4.42 19.56 9.76
C ALA A 306 4.37 20.19 11.16
N MET A 307 5.25 19.74 12.04
CA MET A 307 5.41 20.32 13.38
C MET A 307 6.88 20.60 13.65
N ASP A 308 7.16 21.83 14.06
CA ASP A 308 8.44 22.25 14.57
C ASP A 308 8.46 22.09 16.10
N VAL A 309 9.26 21.17 16.56
CA VAL A 309 9.35 20.79 17.98
C VAL A 309 10.62 21.33 18.59
N VAL A 310 10.47 22.22 19.53
CA VAL A 310 11.60 22.83 20.24
C VAL A 310 11.92 22.04 21.50
N VAL A 311 13.17 21.67 21.63
CA VAL A 311 13.69 20.93 22.79
C VAL A 311 14.94 21.60 23.35
N ASP A 312 15.25 21.34 24.63
CA ASP A 312 16.53 21.75 25.20
C ASP A 312 17.70 21.00 24.54
N GLU A 313 18.90 21.59 24.52
CA GLU A 313 20.10 20.96 23.97
C GLU A 313 20.36 19.55 24.56
N GLU A 314 20.10 19.36 25.86
CA GLU A 314 20.26 18.07 26.53
C GLU A 314 19.29 16.99 26.01
N ASN A 315 18.09 17.43 25.56
CA ASN A 315 17.04 16.56 25.03
C ASN A 315 17.13 16.35 23.51
N LEU A 316 17.87 17.18 22.78
CA LEU A 316 17.97 17.11 21.32
C LEU A 316 18.40 15.71 20.83
N ALA A 317 19.48 15.17 21.38
CA ALA A 317 19.96 13.84 21.00
C ALA A 317 18.98 12.71 21.37
N ILE A 318 18.21 12.89 22.45
CA ILE A 318 17.20 11.93 22.91
C ILE A 318 15.97 11.99 21.98
N ALA A 319 15.52 13.20 21.63
CA ALA A 319 14.37 13.43 20.75
C ALA A 319 14.61 12.86 19.36
N ILE A 320 15.77 13.12 18.77
CA ILE A 320 16.18 12.56 17.49
C ILE A 320 16.36 11.05 17.59
N GLY A 321 17.03 10.59 18.65
CA GLY A 321 17.38 9.20 18.83
C GLY A 321 18.55 8.75 17.93
N ARG A 322 18.99 7.51 18.11
CA ARG A 322 20.11 6.94 17.34
C ARG A 322 19.74 6.84 15.84
N GLY A 323 20.45 7.58 14.99
CA GLY A 323 20.19 7.61 13.54
C GLY A 323 18.79 8.12 13.17
N GLY A 324 18.21 9.02 13.97
CA GLY A 324 16.88 9.57 13.72
C GLY A 324 15.73 8.60 14.06
N GLN A 325 16.00 7.48 14.73
CA GLN A 325 14.97 6.44 14.95
C GLN A 325 13.78 6.94 15.77
N ASN A 326 14.02 7.76 16.81
CA ASN A 326 12.92 8.19 17.68
C ASN A 326 11.99 9.16 16.97
N VAL A 327 12.54 10.16 16.28
CA VAL A 327 11.74 11.14 15.51
C VAL A 327 11.03 10.48 14.35
N ARG A 328 11.68 9.56 13.60
CA ARG A 328 11.05 8.83 12.49
C ARG A 328 9.86 8.00 12.97
N LEU A 329 10.05 7.20 14.04
CA LEU A 329 8.96 6.41 14.61
C LEU A 329 7.82 7.29 15.16
N ALA A 330 8.14 8.47 15.72
CA ALA A 330 7.12 9.42 16.15
C ALA A 330 6.36 10.00 14.97
N SER A 331 7.07 10.35 13.89
CA SER A 331 6.46 10.84 12.63
C SER A 331 5.56 9.77 12.01
N ASP A 332 6.05 8.54 11.87
CA ASP A 332 5.26 7.42 11.32
C ASP A 332 4.03 7.09 12.18
N LEU A 333 4.16 7.21 13.52
CA LEU A 333 3.06 6.94 14.46
C LEU A 333 1.96 7.99 14.38
N THR A 334 2.35 9.27 14.30
CA THR A 334 1.43 10.41 14.36
C THR A 334 0.92 10.84 12.99
N GLY A 335 1.64 10.49 11.92
CA GLY A 335 1.37 10.94 10.55
C GLY A 335 1.86 12.36 10.25
N TRP A 336 2.49 13.05 11.22
CA TRP A 336 2.99 14.41 11.06
C TRP A 336 4.48 14.41 10.74
N LYS A 337 4.92 15.32 9.87
CA LYS A 337 6.34 15.57 9.65
C LYS A 337 6.89 16.34 10.85
N ILE A 338 7.80 15.74 11.59
CA ILE A 338 8.34 16.31 12.83
C ILE A 338 9.76 16.83 12.57
N ASN A 339 9.97 18.13 12.76
CA ASN A 339 11.26 18.77 12.74
C ASN A 339 11.67 19.07 14.19
N ILE A 340 12.83 18.59 14.61
CA ILE A 340 13.32 18.83 15.97
C ILE A 340 14.44 19.87 15.90
N MET A 341 14.35 20.87 16.76
CA MET A 341 15.30 21.99 16.83
C MET A 341 15.50 22.47 18.25
N THR A 342 16.58 23.19 18.48
CA THR A 342 16.84 23.89 19.71
C THR A 342 16.10 25.25 19.76
N ALA A 343 16.05 25.87 20.94
CA ALA A 343 15.45 27.21 21.07
C ALA A 343 16.20 28.26 20.21
N ASP A 344 17.52 28.15 20.11
CA ASP A 344 18.34 29.05 19.30
C ASP A 344 18.09 28.85 17.79
N GLU A 345 18.02 27.61 17.34
CA GLU A 345 17.67 27.27 15.93
C GLU A 345 16.25 27.74 15.59
N SER A 346 15.30 27.57 16.51
CA SER A 346 13.92 28.07 16.33
C SER A 346 13.89 29.59 16.21
N ALA A 347 14.60 30.30 17.09
CA ALA A 347 14.70 31.76 17.04
C ALA A 347 15.36 32.23 15.72
N GLN A 348 16.40 31.55 15.28
CA GLN A 348 17.06 31.86 14.01
C GLN A 348 16.11 31.64 12.83
N LYS A 349 15.41 30.51 12.79
CA LYS A 349 14.43 30.20 11.74
C LYS A 349 13.32 31.26 11.68
N GLN A 350 12.76 31.65 12.84
CA GLN A 350 11.75 32.70 12.93
C GLN A 350 12.31 34.05 12.45
N ALA A 351 13.56 34.36 12.80
CA ALA A 351 14.22 35.58 12.33
C ALA A 351 14.43 35.57 10.80
N GLU A 352 14.83 34.46 10.22
CA GLU A 352 14.98 34.29 8.77
C GLU A 352 13.63 34.37 8.04
N GLU A 353 12.58 33.75 8.57
CA GLU A 353 11.20 33.86 8.05
C GLU A 353 10.69 35.29 8.11
N ALA A 354 10.85 35.96 9.26
CA ALA A 354 10.49 37.35 9.42
C ALA A 354 11.27 38.29 8.45
N ASP A 355 12.56 38.02 8.23
CA ASP A 355 13.36 38.80 7.26
C ASP A 355 12.89 38.55 5.82
N GLY A 356 12.48 37.33 5.49
CA GLY A 356 11.87 36.96 4.20
C GLY A 356 10.56 37.72 3.97
N ILE A 357 9.65 37.71 4.96
CA ILE A 357 8.36 38.44 4.91
C ILE A 357 8.61 39.93 4.83
N ARG A 358 9.53 40.49 5.62
CA ARG A 358 9.93 41.88 5.57
C ARG A 358 10.36 42.28 4.16
N LYS A 359 11.23 41.55 3.53
CA LYS A 359 11.67 41.78 2.14
C LYS A 359 10.52 41.72 1.16
N LEU A 360 9.60 40.78 1.34
CA LEU A 360 8.41 40.64 0.51
C LEU A 360 7.53 41.91 0.63
N PHE A 361 7.23 42.35 1.86
CA PHE A 361 6.39 43.53 2.11
C PHE A 361 7.06 44.81 1.57
N MET A 362 8.34 45.02 1.85
CA MET A 362 9.08 46.15 1.31
C MET A 362 9.08 46.17 -0.24
N ALA A 363 9.29 45.04 -0.89
CA ALA A 363 9.37 44.95 -2.34
C ALA A 363 8.00 45.04 -3.04
N LYS A 364 6.94 44.48 -2.44
CA LYS A 364 5.63 44.34 -3.09
C LYS A 364 4.61 45.40 -2.64
N LEU A 365 4.69 45.88 -1.40
CA LEU A 365 3.84 46.93 -0.88
C LEU A 365 4.48 48.35 -0.98
N ASP A 366 5.75 48.42 -1.37
CA ASP A 366 6.54 49.67 -1.45
C ASP A 366 6.47 50.44 -0.12
N VAL A 367 6.73 49.73 0.98
CA VAL A 367 6.75 50.28 2.35
C VAL A 367 8.17 50.28 2.89
N ASP A 368 8.40 51.17 3.87
CA ASP A 368 9.66 51.17 4.59
C ASP A 368 9.75 49.99 5.59
N GLN A 369 10.95 49.81 6.17
CA GLN A 369 11.20 48.70 7.08
C GLN A 369 10.33 48.80 8.34
N GLU A 370 10.04 50.02 8.83
CA GLU A 370 9.27 50.26 10.06
C GLU A 370 7.82 49.76 9.91
N ILE A 371 7.17 50.05 8.79
CA ILE A 371 5.82 49.60 8.48
C ILE A 371 5.81 48.06 8.28
N ALA A 372 6.82 47.51 7.60
CA ALA A 372 6.92 46.07 7.41
C ALA A 372 7.10 45.32 8.75
N ASP A 373 7.92 45.88 9.66
CA ASP A 373 8.13 45.28 10.99
C ASP A 373 6.85 45.33 11.84
N ILE A 374 6.09 46.44 11.80
CA ILE A 374 4.79 46.56 12.49
C ILE A 374 3.82 45.50 11.97
N LEU A 375 3.71 45.30 10.66
CA LEU A 375 2.84 44.25 10.08
C LEU A 375 3.21 42.87 10.57
N ILE A 376 4.51 42.55 10.63
CA ILE A 376 5.01 41.24 11.12
C ILE A 376 4.73 41.09 12.64
N GLU A 377 4.95 42.12 13.45
CA GLU A 377 4.66 42.09 14.89
C GLU A 377 3.16 41.87 15.17
N GLU A 378 2.27 42.39 14.33
CA GLU A 378 0.82 42.18 14.42
C GLU A 378 0.36 40.86 13.79
N GLY A 379 1.30 40.02 13.30
CA GLY A 379 1.04 38.66 12.86
C GLY A 379 0.71 38.50 11.37
N PHE A 380 0.89 39.52 10.54
CA PHE A 380 0.73 39.39 9.10
C PHE A 380 1.90 38.67 8.48
N THR A 381 1.63 37.59 7.77
CA THR A 381 2.65 36.72 7.15
C THR A 381 2.59 36.72 5.63
N SER A 382 1.48 37.16 5.04
CA SER A 382 1.23 37.10 3.59
C SER A 382 0.60 38.39 3.03
N LEU A 383 0.73 38.58 1.72
CA LEU A 383 0.06 39.69 1.02
C LEU A 383 -1.46 39.53 1.00
N GLU A 384 -1.94 38.31 0.99
CA GLU A 384 -3.36 37.95 1.04
C GLU A 384 -3.98 38.41 2.34
N GLU A 385 -3.33 38.23 3.48
CA GLU A 385 -3.80 38.70 4.79
C GLU A 385 -3.90 40.20 4.79
N VAL A 386 -2.89 40.91 4.33
CA VAL A 386 -2.94 42.40 4.24
C VAL A 386 -4.06 42.91 3.31
N ALA A 387 -4.30 42.17 2.19
CA ALA A 387 -5.32 42.56 1.20
C ALA A 387 -6.76 42.37 1.69
N TYR A 388 -7.02 41.28 2.44
CA TYR A 388 -8.38 40.77 2.67
C TYR A 388 -8.83 40.82 4.14
N VAL A 389 -7.91 40.98 5.11
CA VAL A 389 -8.28 41.18 6.53
C VAL A 389 -9.31 42.28 6.70
N PRO A 390 -10.28 42.19 7.63
CA PRO A 390 -11.25 43.24 7.90
C PRO A 390 -10.57 44.56 8.23
N LEU A 391 -11.09 45.64 7.65
CA LEU A 391 -10.55 47.00 7.86
C LEU A 391 -10.44 47.37 9.35
N GLN A 392 -11.37 46.91 10.18
CA GLN A 392 -11.43 47.19 11.60
C GLN A 392 -10.23 46.57 12.36
N GLU A 393 -9.78 45.40 11.99
CA GLU A 393 -8.63 44.75 12.61
C GLU A 393 -7.33 45.52 12.33
N MET A 394 -7.15 45.97 11.08
CA MET A 394 -5.98 46.80 10.74
C MET A 394 -6.01 48.21 11.41
N LEU A 395 -7.20 48.75 11.69
CA LEU A 395 -7.34 50.02 12.41
C LEU A 395 -7.13 49.87 13.92
N GLU A 396 -7.11 48.68 14.48
CA GLU A 396 -6.73 48.45 15.89
C GLU A 396 -5.23 48.60 16.11
N ILE A 397 -4.42 48.60 15.03
CA ILE A 397 -2.98 48.86 15.10
C ILE A 397 -2.73 50.31 15.37
N GLU A 398 -2.17 50.65 16.53
CA GLU A 398 -2.01 52.04 16.99
C GLU A 398 -1.24 52.95 16.01
N SER A 399 -0.41 52.37 15.15
CA SER A 399 0.45 53.10 14.19
C SER A 399 -0.21 53.37 12.84
N PHE A 400 -1.43 52.86 12.57
CA PHE A 400 -2.09 52.95 11.27
C PHE A 400 -3.36 53.82 11.34
N ASP A 401 -3.45 54.74 10.40
CA ASP A 401 -4.68 55.52 10.15
C ASP A 401 -5.48 54.91 8.98
N GLU A 402 -6.71 55.40 8.79
CA GLU A 402 -7.63 54.88 7.77
C GLU A 402 -7.08 55.05 6.35
N ASP A 403 -6.31 56.10 6.10
CA ASP A 403 -5.71 56.38 4.80
C ASP A 403 -4.56 55.38 4.53
N THR A 404 -3.68 55.14 5.51
CA THR A 404 -2.58 54.16 5.43
C THR A 404 -3.09 52.74 5.24
N VAL A 405 -4.12 52.34 6.01
CA VAL A 405 -4.72 51.02 5.86
C VAL A 405 -5.34 50.81 4.48
N SER A 406 -6.05 51.85 4.00
CA SER A 406 -6.67 51.78 2.66
C SER A 406 -5.62 51.66 1.56
N GLU A 407 -4.50 52.38 1.68
CA GLU A 407 -3.41 52.36 0.72
C GLU A 407 -2.65 51.03 0.77
N LEU A 408 -2.33 50.48 1.93
CA LEU A 408 -1.68 49.18 2.11
C LEU A 408 -2.52 48.05 1.49
N ARG A 409 -3.82 48.04 1.72
CA ARG A 409 -4.74 47.07 1.14
C ARG A 409 -4.85 47.19 -0.39
N ALA A 410 -4.86 48.41 -0.92
CA ALA A 410 -4.87 48.66 -2.35
C ALA A 410 -3.58 48.11 -2.99
N ARG A 411 -2.42 48.44 -2.42
CA ARG A 411 -1.10 47.98 -2.90
C ARG A 411 -0.98 46.45 -2.80
N ALA A 412 -1.48 45.83 -1.71
CA ALA A 412 -1.48 44.39 -1.56
C ALA A 412 -2.33 43.71 -2.65
N LYS A 413 -3.51 44.25 -2.96
CA LYS A 413 -4.37 43.72 -4.04
C LYS A 413 -3.72 43.88 -5.42
N ASP A 414 -3.12 45.02 -5.70
CA ASP A 414 -2.42 45.26 -6.96
C ASP A 414 -1.18 44.37 -7.11
N ALA A 415 -0.46 44.13 -6.02
CA ALA A 415 0.66 43.22 -5.98
C ALA A 415 0.23 41.75 -6.25
N LEU A 416 -0.85 41.30 -5.61
CA LEU A 416 -1.43 39.94 -5.84
C LEU A 416 -1.90 39.79 -7.28
N LEU A 417 -2.62 40.77 -7.83
CA LEU A 417 -3.06 40.75 -9.22
C LEU A 417 -1.87 40.72 -10.18
N THR A 418 -0.82 41.49 -9.92
CA THR A 418 0.39 41.48 -10.72
C THR A 418 1.10 40.14 -10.66
N MET A 419 1.14 39.47 -9.50
CA MET A 419 1.72 38.15 -9.32
C MET A 419 0.88 37.09 -10.03
N GLU A 420 -0.45 37.19 -10.00
CA GLU A 420 -1.36 36.29 -10.69
C GLU A 420 -1.23 36.40 -12.23
N ILE A 421 -1.15 37.63 -12.75
CA ILE A 421 -0.90 37.87 -14.18
C ILE A 421 0.46 37.30 -14.59
N ALA A 422 1.53 37.58 -13.83
CA ALA A 422 2.86 37.04 -14.14
C ALA A 422 2.86 35.50 -14.12
N LYS A 423 2.14 34.90 -13.19
CA LYS A 423 1.96 33.44 -13.12
C LYS A 423 1.20 32.89 -14.32
N GLU A 424 0.12 33.57 -14.76
CA GLU A 424 -0.61 33.20 -15.97
C GLU A 424 0.29 33.31 -17.21
N GLU A 425 1.06 34.40 -17.33
CA GLU A 425 2.05 34.57 -18.41
C GLU A 425 3.11 33.48 -18.38
N SER A 426 3.65 33.11 -17.21
CA SER A 426 4.63 32.01 -17.07
C SER A 426 4.01 30.67 -17.51
N VAL A 427 2.78 30.38 -17.13
CA VAL A 427 2.04 29.19 -17.57
C VAL A 427 1.77 29.19 -19.07
N GLU A 428 1.49 30.34 -19.69
CA GLU A 428 1.28 30.46 -21.13
C GLU A 428 2.56 30.19 -21.92
N THR A 429 3.73 30.47 -21.37
CA THR A 429 5.03 30.16 -22.00
C THR A 429 5.34 28.68 -22.00
N ALA A 430 4.74 27.90 -21.13
CA ALA A 430 4.90 26.44 -21.09
C ALA A 430 4.18 25.78 -22.27
N SER A 431 4.78 24.75 -22.84
CA SER A 431 4.20 23.97 -23.94
C SER A 431 2.89 23.29 -23.51
N GLN A 432 2.02 23.04 -24.50
CA GLN A 432 0.74 22.40 -24.22
C GLN A 432 0.91 20.99 -23.63
N ASP A 433 1.92 20.25 -24.12
CA ASP A 433 2.23 18.90 -23.66
C ASP A 433 2.69 18.88 -22.18
N LEU A 434 3.41 19.94 -21.74
CA LEU A 434 3.79 20.09 -20.33
C LEU A 434 2.58 20.44 -19.46
N ARG A 435 1.65 21.28 -19.97
CA ARG A 435 0.41 21.65 -19.25
C ARG A 435 -0.56 20.51 -19.09
N ASP A 436 -0.58 19.59 -20.05
CA ASP A 436 -1.49 18.44 -20.06
C ASP A 436 -0.92 17.23 -19.28
N LEU A 437 0.31 17.34 -18.76
CA LEU A 437 0.93 16.25 -18.00
C LEU A 437 0.20 16.01 -16.67
N ASP A 438 -0.33 14.81 -16.50
CA ASP A 438 -1.04 14.41 -15.29
C ASP A 438 -0.12 14.38 -14.06
N GLY A 439 -0.44 15.18 -13.06
CA GLY A 439 0.35 15.38 -11.84
C GLY A 439 0.98 16.78 -11.72
N LEU A 440 0.89 17.64 -12.74
CA LEU A 440 1.25 19.05 -12.67
C LEU A 440 -0.01 19.90 -12.45
N ASN A 441 0.06 20.78 -11.46
CA ASN A 441 -0.93 21.85 -11.27
C ASN A 441 -0.38 23.18 -11.82
N THR A 442 -1.22 24.19 -11.90
CA THR A 442 -0.88 25.52 -12.44
C THR A 442 0.29 26.16 -11.68
N ASP A 443 0.38 25.94 -10.38
CA ASP A 443 1.46 26.49 -9.53
C ASP A 443 2.81 25.84 -9.84
N LEU A 444 2.83 24.54 -10.04
CA LEU A 444 4.03 23.79 -10.40
C LEU A 444 4.51 24.16 -11.81
N ILE A 445 3.58 24.32 -12.75
CA ILE A 445 3.90 24.73 -14.12
C ILE A 445 4.52 26.14 -14.13
N ALA A 446 3.98 27.07 -13.35
CA ALA A 446 4.54 28.43 -13.23
C ALA A 446 5.96 28.38 -12.65
N LYS A 447 6.18 27.63 -11.55
CA LYS A 447 7.53 27.44 -10.97
C LYS A 447 8.52 26.84 -11.92
N LEU A 448 8.11 25.84 -12.73
CA LEU A 448 8.93 25.23 -13.75
C LEU A 448 9.29 26.22 -14.85
N ALA A 449 8.31 26.99 -15.34
CA ALA A 449 8.53 28.01 -16.36
C ALA A 449 9.47 29.11 -15.88
N ASP A 450 9.32 29.59 -14.61
CA ASP A 450 10.21 30.56 -14.00
C ASP A 450 11.66 30.03 -13.84
N ALA A 451 11.82 28.72 -13.65
CA ALA A 451 13.11 28.05 -13.64
C ALA A 451 13.68 27.77 -15.05
N GLY A 452 12.95 28.13 -16.11
CA GLY A 452 13.36 27.95 -17.52
C GLY A 452 12.97 26.59 -18.12
N VAL A 453 12.09 25.84 -17.46
CA VAL A 453 11.55 24.55 -17.93
C VAL A 453 10.22 24.81 -18.64
N HIS A 454 10.24 24.87 -19.96
CA HIS A 454 9.06 25.23 -20.75
C HIS A 454 8.48 24.06 -21.55
N THR A 455 9.21 22.99 -21.72
CA THR A 455 8.80 21.83 -22.51
C THR A 455 8.83 20.53 -21.69
N LEU A 456 8.15 19.52 -22.22
CA LEU A 456 8.16 18.17 -21.61
C LEU A 456 9.58 17.55 -21.65
N ASP A 457 10.35 17.87 -22.70
CA ASP A 457 11.75 17.44 -22.83
C ASP A 457 12.65 18.10 -21.78
N ASP A 458 12.48 19.41 -21.53
CA ASP A 458 13.21 20.11 -20.48
C ASP A 458 12.97 19.45 -19.10
N LEU A 459 11.71 19.08 -18.80
CA LEU A 459 11.35 18.39 -17.57
C LEU A 459 11.95 16.98 -17.50
N ALA A 460 11.96 16.26 -18.64
CA ALA A 460 12.52 14.92 -18.74
C ALA A 460 14.04 14.88 -18.56
N ASP A 461 14.74 15.98 -18.89
CA ASP A 461 16.20 16.12 -18.76
C ASP A 461 16.65 16.47 -17.34
N LEU A 462 15.75 16.97 -16.46
CA LEU A 462 16.09 17.32 -15.09
C LEU A 462 16.50 16.10 -14.26
N ALA A 463 17.39 16.35 -13.29
CA ALA A 463 17.67 15.41 -12.21
C ALA A 463 16.60 15.54 -11.10
N THR A 464 16.42 14.46 -10.32
CA THR A 464 15.39 14.42 -9.25
C THR A 464 15.61 15.51 -8.18
N ASP A 465 16.86 15.75 -7.82
CA ASP A 465 17.27 16.79 -6.88
C ASP A 465 17.00 18.21 -7.41
N GLU A 466 17.27 18.47 -8.68
CA GLU A 466 16.94 19.75 -9.33
C GLU A 466 15.44 20.02 -9.35
N LEU A 467 14.63 19.01 -9.68
CA LEU A 467 13.17 19.14 -9.68
C LEU A 467 12.62 19.35 -8.26
N THR A 468 13.19 18.66 -7.27
CA THR A 468 12.83 18.84 -5.87
C THR A 468 13.13 20.27 -5.39
N ASP A 469 14.26 20.83 -5.77
CA ASP A 469 14.66 22.20 -5.43
C ASP A 469 13.72 23.26 -6.05
N ILE A 470 13.28 23.04 -7.30
CA ILE A 470 12.38 23.96 -8.02
C ILE A 470 10.95 23.87 -7.48
N THR A 471 10.44 22.66 -7.28
CA THR A 471 9.01 22.43 -6.97
C THR A 471 8.71 22.37 -5.48
N GLY A 472 9.69 21.98 -4.66
CA GLY A 472 9.52 21.69 -3.24
C GLY A 472 8.82 20.35 -2.97
N GLN A 473 8.63 19.51 -4.00
CA GLN A 473 8.03 18.18 -3.86
C GLN A 473 9.00 17.16 -3.27
N THR A 474 8.47 16.01 -2.86
CA THR A 474 9.31 14.89 -2.39
C THR A 474 10.10 14.26 -3.54
N ALA A 475 11.23 13.62 -3.22
CA ALA A 475 12.06 12.94 -4.22
C ALA A 475 11.31 11.81 -4.96
N GLU A 476 10.32 11.19 -4.32
CA GLU A 476 9.47 10.15 -4.92
C GLU A 476 8.50 10.75 -5.95
N GLU A 477 7.84 11.86 -5.62
CA GLU A 477 6.93 12.60 -6.51
C GLU A 477 7.70 13.20 -7.70
N ALA A 478 8.85 13.82 -7.44
CA ALA A 478 9.73 14.35 -8.48
C ALA A 478 10.19 13.24 -9.45
N THR A 479 10.59 12.09 -8.92
CA THR A 479 10.98 10.94 -9.75
C THR A 479 9.82 10.44 -10.60
N ALA A 480 8.60 10.37 -10.03
CA ALA A 480 7.41 9.93 -10.75
C ALA A 480 7.05 10.88 -11.90
N LEU A 481 7.17 12.20 -11.69
CA LEU A 481 6.94 13.22 -12.73
C LEU A 481 7.97 13.14 -13.86
N ILE A 482 9.25 13.02 -13.53
CA ILE A 482 10.33 12.85 -14.54
C ILE A 482 10.11 11.57 -15.35
N MET A 483 9.71 10.47 -14.71
CA MET A 483 9.46 9.22 -15.42
C MET A 483 8.25 9.32 -16.36
N LYS A 484 7.17 9.99 -15.94
CA LYS A 484 6.03 10.29 -16.82
C LYS A 484 6.44 11.18 -17.99
N ALA A 485 7.25 12.22 -17.74
CA ALA A 485 7.76 13.09 -18.80
C ALA A 485 8.62 12.31 -19.82
N ARG A 486 9.36 11.29 -19.39
CA ARG A 486 10.19 10.44 -20.27
C ARG A 486 9.39 9.39 -21.06
N GLU A 487 8.16 9.10 -20.73
CA GLU A 487 7.34 8.11 -21.43
C GLU A 487 7.19 8.43 -22.93
N HIS A 488 7.12 9.72 -23.32
CA HIS A 488 7.01 10.10 -24.73
C HIS A 488 8.26 9.74 -25.54
N TRP A 489 9.44 9.64 -24.94
CA TRP A 489 10.66 9.18 -25.64
C TRP A 489 10.57 7.71 -26.09
N PHE A 490 9.77 6.90 -25.38
CA PHE A 490 9.59 5.49 -25.69
C PHE A 490 8.41 5.24 -26.63
N THR A 491 7.39 6.11 -26.63
CA THR A 491 6.23 6.00 -27.53
C THR A 491 6.51 6.52 -28.94
N GLY A 492 7.40 7.52 -29.09
CA GLY A 492 7.82 8.03 -30.40
C GLY A 492 8.75 7.13 -31.23
N ALA A 493 9.30 6.05 -30.64
CA ALA A 493 10.17 5.11 -31.34
C ALA A 493 9.44 4.02 -32.14
N SER A 494 8.13 3.86 -31.98
CA SER A 494 7.31 2.85 -32.68
C SER A 494 6.80 3.32 -34.04
N ASP A 495 6.72 4.63 -34.31
CA ASP A 495 6.16 5.17 -35.57
C ASP A 495 7.20 5.41 -36.68
N ALA A 496 8.48 5.20 -36.37
CA ALA A 496 9.57 5.37 -37.35
C ALA A 496 10.01 4.08 -38.08
N GLN A 497 9.29 2.96 -37.91
CA GLN A 497 9.54 1.67 -38.58
C GLN A 497 8.27 1.09 -39.22
N SER A 498 7.45 1.91 -39.85
CA SER A 498 6.38 1.44 -40.74
C SER A 498 6.65 1.83 -42.17
#